data_8b265f8a687d76679e3d6f0da84ef2c1
#
_entry.id   8b265f8a687d76679e3d6f0da84ef2c1
#
_cell.length_a   1.000
_cell.length_b   1.000
_cell.length_c   1.000
_cell.angle_alpha   90.00
_cell.angle_beta   90.00
_cell.angle_gamma   90.00
#
_symmetry.space_group_name_H-M   'P 1'
#
loop_
_entity.id
_entity.type
_entity.pdbx_description
1 polymer ?
#
loop_
_entity_poly.entity_id
_entity_poly.type
_entity_poly.pdbx_seq_one_letter_code
_entity_poly.pdbx_strand_id
1 'polypeptide(L)'
;SDWALLSLMARLNYSYEDKYLLTATVRRDGSSRFGKNNRWGTFPSVSLAWRVSQEDWFPKDNFLMNDLKLRVGYGVTGNQEIGNYGFVASYNTGVYPFGNNNSTALVSTTLSNPNIHWEEVRQANFGVDMSLFDSRVSLSLDAYIKNTNDMLVKASIPITSGFEDTTETFTNAGKMRNKGVEMTLRTINLKGIFSWESALTATYNKNEILDLNSETPMFINQIGNSYVTMLKAGYPINVFLSLIHISEPTRPE
;
A
#
# COMPACT_ATOMS: atom_id res chain seq x y z
N SER A 1 12.30 7.25 -22.47
CA SER A 1 10.84 7.20 -22.41
C SER A 1 10.36 8.16 -21.33
N ASP A 2 9.50 9.08 -21.67
CA ASP A 2 9.02 10.13 -20.78
C ASP A 2 7.63 9.78 -20.25
N TRP A 3 7.35 10.23 -19.04
CA TRP A 3 6.02 10.13 -18.44
C TRP A 3 5.67 11.46 -17.77
N ALA A 4 4.41 11.74 -17.61
CA ALA A 4 3.91 12.95 -16.98
C ALA A 4 2.86 12.63 -15.92
N LEU A 5 2.91 13.39 -14.81
CA LEU A 5 1.93 13.37 -13.74
C LEU A 5 1.43 14.80 -13.52
N LEU A 6 0.12 14.99 -13.54
CA LEU A 6 -0.51 16.25 -13.18
C LEU A 6 -1.36 16.03 -11.93
N SER A 7 -1.13 16.85 -10.90
CA SER A 7 -1.84 16.76 -9.62
C SER A 7 -2.52 18.08 -9.30
N LEU A 8 -3.81 18.01 -8.95
CA LEU A 8 -4.59 19.11 -8.41
C LEU A 8 -5.00 18.75 -6.98
N MET A 9 -4.79 19.67 -6.04
CA MET A 9 -5.10 19.43 -4.63
C MET A 9 -5.83 20.62 -4.03
N ALA A 10 -6.85 20.31 -3.22
CA ALA A 10 -7.49 21.26 -2.32
C ALA A 10 -7.44 20.73 -0.88
N ARG A 11 -7.15 21.61 0.08
CA ARG A 11 -7.10 21.29 1.51
C ARG A 11 -7.82 22.34 2.32
N LEU A 12 -8.64 21.86 3.25
CA LEU A 12 -9.31 22.66 4.25
C LEU A 12 -8.79 22.24 5.62
N ASN A 13 -8.36 23.22 6.42
CA ASN A 13 -8.04 23.04 7.83
C ASN A 13 -8.98 23.93 8.62
N TYR A 14 -9.62 23.35 9.62
CA TYR A 14 -10.53 24.06 10.52
C TYR A 14 -10.17 23.72 11.96
N SER A 15 -10.07 24.74 12.79
CA SER A 15 -9.84 24.61 14.23
C SER A 15 -10.92 25.39 14.97
N TYR A 16 -11.57 24.74 15.93
CA TYR A 16 -12.54 25.36 16.80
C TYR A 16 -12.04 25.30 18.24
N GLU A 17 -11.81 26.49 18.85
CA GLU A 17 -11.29 26.67 20.21
C GLU A 17 -10.02 25.86 20.53
N ASP A 18 -9.20 25.55 19.55
CA ASP A 18 -8.08 24.62 19.68
C ASP A 18 -8.43 23.24 20.28
N LYS A 19 -9.73 22.97 20.47
CA LYS A 19 -10.27 21.70 20.99
C LYS A 19 -10.52 20.70 19.87
N TYR A 20 -11.18 21.15 18.80
CA TYR A 20 -11.59 20.31 17.68
C TYR A 20 -10.85 20.73 16.42
N LEU A 21 -10.11 19.81 15.84
CA LEU A 21 -9.31 20.04 14.64
C LEU A 21 -9.83 19.15 13.52
N LEU A 22 -10.12 19.75 12.37
CA LEU A 22 -10.55 19.05 11.16
C LEU A 22 -9.58 19.38 10.04
N THR A 23 -9.10 18.36 9.35
CA THR A 23 -8.41 18.52 8.07
C THR A 23 -9.13 17.67 7.02
N ALA A 24 -9.52 18.29 5.92
CA ALA A 24 -10.07 17.60 4.75
C ALA A 24 -9.20 17.92 3.53
N THR A 25 -8.84 16.90 2.77
CA THR A 25 -8.04 17.07 1.55
C THR A 25 -8.66 16.26 0.42
N VAL A 26 -8.69 16.81 -0.77
CA VAL A 26 -8.98 16.08 -1.99
C VAL A 26 -7.83 16.30 -2.97
N ARG A 27 -7.31 15.23 -3.54
CA ARG A 27 -6.29 15.26 -4.58
C ARG A 27 -6.80 14.51 -5.81
N ARG A 28 -6.61 15.10 -6.97
CA ARG A 28 -6.91 14.48 -8.24
C ARG A 28 -5.65 14.43 -9.09
N ASP A 29 -5.21 13.22 -9.39
CA ASP A 29 -3.97 12.93 -10.10
C ASP A 29 -4.28 12.34 -11.48
N GLY A 30 -3.58 12.84 -12.51
CA GLY A 30 -3.67 12.32 -13.86
C GLY A 30 -2.30 11.84 -14.34
N SER A 31 -2.17 10.56 -14.66
CA SER A 31 -0.94 9.93 -15.11
C SER A 31 -0.98 9.51 -16.57
N SER A 32 0.09 9.79 -17.31
CA SER A 32 0.26 9.31 -18.68
C SER A 32 0.58 7.81 -18.77
N ARG A 33 0.85 7.16 -17.64
CA ARG A 33 1.10 5.71 -17.57
C ARG A 33 -0.14 4.88 -17.82
N PHE A 34 -1.34 5.48 -17.66
CA PHE A 34 -2.63 4.82 -17.89
C PHE A 34 -3.28 5.26 -19.20
N GLY A 35 -4.12 4.39 -19.74
CA GLY A 35 -4.93 4.67 -20.90
C GLY A 35 -5.88 5.87 -20.69
N LYS A 36 -6.40 6.43 -21.77
CA LYS A 36 -7.19 7.68 -21.79
C LYS A 36 -8.35 7.67 -20.78
N ASN A 37 -9.03 6.54 -20.62
CA ASN A 37 -10.22 6.43 -19.78
C ASN A 37 -9.90 6.30 -18.29
N ASN A 38 -8.71 5.78 -17.92
CA ASN A 38 -8.32 5.45 -16.55
C ASN A 38 -7.18 6.34 -16.03
N ARG A 39 -6.88 7.40 -16.76
CA ARG A 39 -5.77 8.31 -16.48
C ARG A 39 -5.91 9.04 -15.14
N TRP A 40 -7.14 9.37 -14.76
CA TRP A 40 -7.42 10.19 -13.60
C TRP A 40 -7.88 9.37 -12.39
N GLY A 41 -7.21 9.56 -11.25
CA GLY A 41 -7.62 9.08 -9.92
C GLY A 41 -8.01 10.25 -9.01
N THR A 42 -8.96 10.03 -8.10
CA THR A 42 -9.37 11.02 -7.09
C THR A 42 -9.20 10.42 -5.70
N PHE A 43 -8.43 11.09 -4.85
CA PHE A 43 -7.97 10.59 -3.56
C PHE A 43 -8.37 11.55 -2.43
N PRO A 44 -9.55 11.34 -1.82
CA PRO A 44 -9.99 12.12 -0.67
C PRO A 44 -9.35 11.62 0.62
N SER A 45 -9.19 12.54 1.59
CA SER A 45 -8.83 12.20 2.96
C SER A 45 -9.47 13.17 3.94
N VAL A 46 -9.79 12.67 5.13
CA VAL A 46 -10.32 13.44 6.25
C VAL A 46 -9.65 12.98 7.54
N SER A 47 -9.30 13.93 8.39
CA SER A 47 -8.83 13.65 9.74
C SER A 47 -9.49 14.59 10.74
N LEU A 48 -9.84 14.02 11.89
CA LEU A 48 -10.39 14.72 13.04
C LEU A 48 -9.46 14.49 14.21
N ALA A 49 -9.23 15.54 14.98
CA ALA A 49 -8.55 15.43 16.27
C ALA A 49 -9.31 16.22 17.32
N TRP A 50 -9.44 15.59 18.49
CA TRP A 50 -10.07 16.17 19.65
C TRP A 50 -9.05 16.27 20.78
N ARG A 51 -8.77 17.49 21.22
CA ARG A 51 -7.90 17.76 22.36
C ARG A 51 -8.73 17.77 23.64
N VAL A 52 -8.92 16.59 24.20
CA VAL A 52 -9.73 16.35 25.41
C VAL A 52 -9.22 17.19 26.59
N SER A 53 -7.89 17.38 26.67
CA SER A 53 -7.25 18.19 27.72
C SER A 53 -7.62 19.67 27.67
N GLN A 54 -8.18 20.18 26.57
CA GLN A 54 -8.62 21.56 26.45
C GLN A 54 -10.09 21.78 26.87
N GLU A 55 -10.81 20.68 27.20
CA GLU A 55 -12.19 20.79 27.68
C GLU A 55 -12.26 21.39 29.08
N ASP A 56 -13.34 22.12 29.38
CA ASP A 56 -13.52 22.83 30.65
C ASP A 56 -13.71 21.86 31.83
N TRP A 57 -14.22 20.67 31.58
CA TRP A 57 -14.38 19.60 32.57
C TRP A 57 -13.10 18.81 32.83
N PHE A 58 -12.06 18.97 31.99
CA PHE A 58 -10.79 18.25 32.15
C PHE A 58 -9.96 18.92 33.28
N PRO A 59 -9.46 18.14 34.24
CA PRO A 59 -8.69 18.71 35.36
C PRO A 59 -7.34 19.26 34.86
N LYS A 60 -7.20 20.59 34.83
CA LYS A 60 -6.02 21.28 34.29
C LYS A 60 -4.76 21.13 35.17
N ASP A 61 -4.96 20.92 36.47
CA ASP A 61 -3.87 20.77 37.46
C ASP A 61 -3.58 19.31 37.78
N ASN A 62 -3.87 18.41 36.87
CA ASN A 62 -3.65 16.97 37.07
C ASN A 62 -2.19 16.60 36.76
N PHE A 63 -1.40 16.35 37.79
CA PHE A 63 -0.04 15.85 37.65
C PHE A 63 0.06 14.56 36.83
N LEU A 64 -0.97 13.69 36.90
CA LEU A 64 -0.95 12.40 36.23
C LEU A 64 -1.16 12.52 34.71
N MET A 65 -2.01 13.45 34.25
CA MET A 65 -2.35 13.60 32.83
C MET A 65 -2.42 15.07 32.44
N ASN A 66 -1.41 15.55 31.72
CA ASN A 66 -1.29 16.95 31.32
C ASN A 66 -1.92 17.22 29.95
N ASP A 67 -1.84 16.25 29.03
CA ASP A 67 -2.44 16.37 27.71
C ASP A 67 -3.03 15.04 27.27
N LEU A 68 -4.21 15.11 26.64
CA LEU A 68 -4.88 13.98 26.01
C LEU A 68 -5.50 14.43 24.69
N LYS A 69 -5.09 13.79 23.60
CA LYS A 69 -5.59 14.07 22.26
C LYS A 69 -5.98 12.77 21.58
N LEU A 70 -7.20 12.72 21.07
CA LEU A 70 -7.72 11.64 20.27
C LEU A 70 -7.67 12.03 18.79
N ARG A 71 -7.30 11.09 17.93
CA ARG A 71 -7.19 11.30 16.50
C ARG A 71 -7.91 10.18 15.76
N VAL A 72 -8.68 10.54 14.74
CA VAL A 72 -9.25 9.58 13.78
C VAL A 72 -9.04 10.10 12.38
N GLY A 73 -8.69 9.21 11.47
CA GLY A 73 -8.44 9.58 10.09
C GLY A 73 -8.92 8.49 9.12
N TYR A 74 -9.35 8.93 7.96
CA TYR A 74 -9.62 8.08 6.82
C TYR A 74 -9.07 8.73 5.56
N GLY A 75 -8.41 7.95 4.71
CA GLY A 75 -7.86 8.46 3.47
C GLY A 75 -7.74 7.40 2.40
N VAL A 76 -7.80 7.87 1.16
CA VAL A 76 -7.55 7.08 -0.04
C VAL A 76 -6.30 7.63 -0.71
N THR A 77 -5.40 6.74 -1.13
CA THR A 77 -4.21 7.07 -1.92
C THR A 77 -4.13 6.16 -3.14
N GLY A 78 -3.53 6.66 -4.23
CA GLY A 78 -3.33 5.90 -5.47
C GLY A 78 -1.87 5.56 -5.69
N ASN A 79 -1.64 4.40 -6.33
CA ASN A 79 -0.34 3.98 -6.84
C ASN A 79 -0.43 3.77 -8.36
N GLN A 80 0.61 4.20 -9.09
CA GLN A 80 0.70 4.17 -10.56
C GLN A 80 1.95 3.42 -11.08
N GLU A 81 2.63 2.66 -10.25
CA GLU A 81 3.93 2.04 -10.58
C GLU A 81 3.77 0.82 -11.51
N ILE A 82 3.49 1.09 -12.81
CA ILE A 82 3.34 0.07 -13.87
C ILE A 82 4.40 0.17 -14.98
N GLY A 83 5.37 1.07 -14.86
CA GLY A 83 6.25 1.40 -15.96
C GLY A 83 5.57 2.29 -17.03
N ASN A 84 6.37 2.81 -17.95
CA ASN A 84 5.87 3.70 -18.99
C ASN A 84 5.25 2.88 -20.12
N TYR A 85 4.09 3.30 -20.60
CA TYR A 85 3.36 2.65 -21.71
C TYR A 85 2.93 1.19 -21.45
N GLY A 86 2.85 0.76 -20.17
CA GLY A 86 2.45 -0.60 -19.81
C GLY A 86 1.04 -1.02 -20.24
N PHE A 87 0.22 -0.07 -20.70
CA PHE A 87 -1.12 -0.33 -21.22
C PHE A 87 -1.16 -0.57 -22.74
N VAL A 88 -0.04 -0.39 -23.46
CA VAL A 88 0.06 -0.49 -24.92
C VAL A 88 0.75 -1.78 -25.31
N ALA A 89 0.27 -2.44 -26.39
CA ALA A 89 0.98 -3.57 -26.97
C ALA A 89 2.31 -3.10 -27.57
N SER A 90 3.38 -3.85 -27.36
CA SER A 90 4.66 -3.63 -27.99
C SER A 90 5.05 -4.83 -28.87
N TYR A 91 5.82 -4.54 -29.90
CA TYR A 91 6.28 -5.52 -30.87
C TYR A 91 7.78 -5.37 -31.09
N ASN A 92 8.47 -6.48 -31.19
CA ASN A 92 9.85 -6.54 -31.64
C ASN A 92 9.92 -7.07 -33.08
N THR A 93 10.98 -6.72 -33.79
CA THR A 93 11.28 -7.33 -35.09
C THR A 93 12.01 -8.66 -34.88
N GLY A 94 11.46 -9.73 -35.42
CA GLY A 94 12.08 -11.03 -35.49
C GLY A 94 12.40 -11.43 -36.94
N VAL A 95 13.19 -12.47 -37.11
CA VAL A 95 13.47 -13.07 -38.42
C VAL A 95 12.67 -14.36 -38.53
N TYR A 96 11.84 -14.44 -39.56
CA TYR A 96 11.08 -15.65 -39.86
C TYR A 96 11.58 -16.26 -41.18
N PRO A 97 12.04 -17.51 -41.21
CA PRO A 97 12.44 -18.19 -42.43
C PRO A 97 11.20 -18.53 -43.26
N PHE A 98 11.07 -17.92 -44.44
CA PHE A 98 10.01 -18.19 -45.39
C PHE A 98 10.61 -18.74 -46.68
N GLY A 99 10.51 -20.08 -46.85
CA GLY A 99 11.22 -20.77 -47.92
C GLY A 99 12.75 -20.64 -47.75
N ASN A 100 13.46 -20.21 -48.80
CA ASN A 100 14.91 -19.98 -48.78
C ASN A 100 15.33 -18.58 -48.37
N ASN A 101 14.37 -17.72 -47.99
CA ASN A 101 14.63 -16.32 -47.62
C ASN A 101 14.26 -16.05 -46.19
N ASN A 102 15.04 -15.18 -45.54
CA ASN A 102 14.68 -14.64 -44.23
C ASN A 102 13.79 -13.40 -44.42
N SER A 103 12.60 -13.46 -43.85
CA SER A 103 11.66 -12.31 -43.84
C SER A 103 11.59 -11.69 -42.46
N THR A 104 11.46 -10.37 -42.41
CA THR A 104 11.23 -9.68 -41.14
C THR A 104 9.80 -9.94 -40.67
N ALA A 105 9.66 -10.44 -39.45
CA ALA A 105 8.39 -10.65 -38.78
C ALA A 105 8.23 -9.66 -37.59
N LEU A 106 7.01 -9.32 -37.22
CA LEU A 106 6.68 -8.62 -36.00
C LEU A 106 6.24 -9.65 -34.95
N VAL A 107 6.97 -9.70 -33.85
CA VAL A 107 6.67 -10.55 -32.70
C VAL A 107 6.11 -9.70 -31.58
N SER A 108 4.92 -10.05 -31.09
CA SER A 108 4.31 -9.34 -29.96
C SER A 108 5.07 -9.65 -28.67
N THR A 109 5.51 -8.61 -27.96
CA THR A 109 6.29 -8.75 -26.71
C THR A 109 5.50 -8.35 -25.48
N THR A 110 4.40 -7.59 -25.64
CA THR A 110 3.58 -7.16 -24.51
C THR A 110 2.10 -7.18 -24.91
N LEU A 111 1.26 -7.76 -24.06
CA LEU A 111 -0.18 -7.72 -24.24
C LEU A 111 -0.73 -6.35 -23.82
N SER A 112 -1.55 -5.74 -24.67
CA SER A 112 -2.24 -4.49 -24.34
C SER A 112 -3.25 -4.71 -23.22
N ASN A 113 -3.22 -3.84 -22.20
CA ASN A 113 -4.27 -3.77 -21.18
C ASN A 113 -4.79 -2.33 -21.04
N PRO A 114 -5.74 -1.92 -21.90
CA PRO A 114 -6.28 -0.56 -21.86
C PRO A 114 -7.11 -0.26 -20.61
N ASN A 115 -7.53 -1.29 -19.87
CA ASN A 115 -8.34 -1.19 -18.65
C ASN A 115 -7.52 -1.02 -17.38
N ILE A 116 -6.20 -1.07 -17.48
CA ILE A 116 -5.34 -0.85 -16.32
C ILE A 116 -5.61 0.52 -15.71
N HIS A 117 -5.74 0.56 -14.39
CA HIS A 117 -6.10 1.75 -13.63
C HIS A 117 -5.32 1.84 -12.32
N TRP A 118 -5.55 2.92 -11.58
CA TRP A 118 -4.89 3.17 -10.31
C TRP A 118 -5.16 2.05 -9.29
N GLU A 119 -4.10 1.59 -8.65
CA GLU A 119 -4.22 0.81 -7.43
C GLU A 119 -4.68 1.76 -6.31
N GLU A 120 -5.72 1.39 -5.57
CA GLU A 120 -6.25 2.18 -4.48
C GLU A 120 -5.90 1.61 -3.12
N VAL A 121 -5.36 2.47 -2.26
CA VAL A 121 -5.10 2.15 -0.86
C VAL A 121 -6.03 2.97 0.01
N ARG A 122 -6.93 2.29 0.73
CA ARG A 122 -7.88 2.88 1.68
C ARG A 122 -7.41 2.58 3.10
N GLN A 123 -7.15 3.64 3.87
CA GLN A 123 -6.63 3.52 5.22
C GLN A 123 -7.53 4.24 6.22
N ALA A 124 -7.85 3.54 7.32
CA ALA A 124 -8.46 4.12 8.51
C ALA A 124 -7.48 4.02 9.68
N ASN A 125 -7.36 5.10 10.45
CA ASN A 125 -6.48 5.17 11.63
C ASN A 125 -7.24 5.74 12.83
N PHE A 126 -6.88 5.23 14.00
CA PHE A 126 -7.25 5.78 15.29
C PHE A 126 -5.98 5.97 16.11
N GLY A 127 -5.79 7.15 16.68
CA GLY A 127 -4.61 7.49 17.47
C GLY A 127 -4.97 8.14 18.79
N VAL A 128 -4.13 7.91 19.79
CA VAL A 128 -4.21 8.54 21.12
C VAL A 128 -2.84 9.07 21.46
N ASP A 129 -2.75 10.38 21.72
CA ASP A 129 -1.55 11.03 22.23
C ASP A 129 -1.80 11.43 23.68
N MET A 130 -0.89 11.07 24.58
CA MET A 130 -0.96 11.37 26.01
C MET A 130 0.35 11.96 26.49
N SER A 131 0.24 12.96 27.37
CA SER A 131 1.36 13.52 28.11
C SER A 131 1.07 13.38 29.61
N LEU A 132 1.97 12.71 30.32
CA LEU A 132 1.81 12.30 31.72
C LEU A 132 2.96 12.84 32.56
N PHE A 133 2.73 13.01 33.89
CA PHE A 133 3.74 13.37 34.89
C PHE A 133 4.49 14.67 34.55
N ASP A 134 3.75 15.77 34.37
CA ASP A 134 4.31 17.06 33.94
C ASP A 134 5.13 16.95 32.66
N SER A 135 4.56 16.22 31.67
CA SER A 135 5.18 15.97 30.37
C SER A 135 6.51 15.21 30.43
N ARG A 136 6.77 14.50 31.55
CA ARG A 136 7.93 13.60 31.63
C ARG A 136 7.75 12.32 30.82
N VAL A 137 6.52 11.91 30.62
CA VAL A 137 6.19 10.72 29.82
C VAL A 137 5.25 11.14 28.69
N SER A 138 5.67 10.93 27.45
CA SER A 138 4.85 11.12 26.24
C SER A 138 4.60 9.77 25.62
N LEU A 139 3.33 9.41 25.44
CA LEU A 139 2.89 8.16 24.82
C LEU A 139 2.00 8.46 23.61
N SER A 140 2.35 7.91 22.46
CA SER A 140 1.50 7.88 21.27
C SER A 140 1.18 6.44 20.93
N LEU A 141 -0.10 6.14 20.77
CA LEU A 141 -0.63 4.85 20.34
C LEU A 141 -1.44 5.05 19.08
N ASP A 142 -1.13 4.32 18.04
CA ASP A 142 -1.84 4.35 16.77
C ASP A 142 -2.28 2.94 16.38
N ALA A 143 -3.54 2.78 15.97
CA ALA A 143 -4.07 1.57 15.36
C ALA A 143 -4.56 1.88 13.95
N TYR A 144 -4.28 1.00 12.99
CA TYR A 144 -4.67 1.22 11.61
C TYR A 144 -5.15 -0.04 10.92
N ILE A 145 -5.98 0.18 9.91
CA ILE A 145 -6.38 -0.81 8.91
C ILE A 145 -6.17 -0.17 7.54
N LYS A 146 -5.38 -0.83 6.70
CA LYS A 146 -5.04 -0.43 5.34
C LYS A 146 -5.47 -1.52 4.38
N ASN A 147 -6.42 -1.24 3.50
CA ASN A 147 -6.86 -2.13 2.44
C ASN A 147 -6.33 -1.62 1.11
N THR A 148 -5.55 -2.45 0.42
CA THR A 148 -5.12 -2.23 -0.95
C THR A 148 -6.07 -2.98 -1.86
N ASN A 149 -6.70 -2.28 -2.79
CA ASN A 149 -7.58 -2.83 -3.81
C ASN A 149 -6.95 -2.63 -5.18
N ASP A 150 -7.32 -3.49 -6.12
CA ASP A 150 -6.87 -3.41 -7.51
C ASP A 150 -5.34 -3.36 -7.60
N MET A 151 -4.67 -4.23 -6.83
CA MET A 151 -3.21 -4.31 -6.79
C MET A 151 -2.63 -4.43 -8.20
N LEU A 152 -1.63 -3.62 -8.50
CA LEU A 152 -0.89 -3.67 -9.75
C LEU A 152 0.12 -4.80 -9.69
N VAL A 153 -0.24 -5.94 -10.24
CA VAL A 153 0.61 -7.14 -10.29
C VAL A 153 0.98 -7.50 -11.71
N LYS A 154 2.14 -8.12 -11.86
CA LYS A 154 2.55 -8.73 -13.12
C LYS A 154 1.97 -10.13 -13.19
N ALA A 155 1.16 -10.38 -14.19
CA ALA A 155 0.60 -11.71 -14.49
C ALA A 155 1.33 -12.31 -15.68
N SER A 156 1.75 -13.56 -15.55
CA SER A 156 2.32 -14.32 -16.64
C SER A 156 1.25 -14.68 -17.67
N ILE A 157 1.59 -14.55 -18.95
CA ILE A 157 0.71 -14.91 -20.05
C ILE A 157 1.00 -16.36 -20.44
N PRO A 158 -0.01 -17.23 -20.59
CA PRO A 158 0.21 -18.60 -21.02
C PRO A 158 0.92 -18.69 -22.38
N ILE A 159 1.87 -19.59 -22.54
CA ILE A 159 2.62 -19.81 -23.79
C ILE A 159 1.69 -20.10 -24.97
N THR A 160 0.55 -20.76 -24.71
CA THR A 160 -0.48 -21.06 -25.73
C THR A 160 -1.09 -19.82 -26.38
N SER A 161 -0.89 -18.62 -25.80
CA SER A 161 -1.34 -17.34 -26.37
C SER A 161 -0.44 -16.79 -27.49
N GLY A 162 0.68 -17.46 -27.78
CA GLY A 162 1.63 -17.06 -28.84
C GLY A 162 2.65 -15.99 -28.42
N PHE A 163 2.70 -15.67 -27.13
CA PHE A 163 3.73 -14.82 -26.56
C PHE A 163 4.93 -15.66 -26.10
N GLU A 164 6.09 -15.03 -25.95
CA GLU A 164 7.26 -15.70 -25.34
C GLU A 164 6.97 -16.11 -23.89
N ASP A 165 7.61 -17.18 -23.42
CA ASP A 165 7.42 -17.81 -22.10
C ASP A 165 7.60 -16.85 -20.91
N THR A 166 8.31 -15.76 -21.11
CA THR A 166 8.60 -14.75 -20.08
C THR A 166 7.70 -13.52 -20.18
N THR A 167 6.68 -13.53 -21.05
CA THR A 167 5.85 -12.35 -21.25
C THR A 167 4.93 -12.13 -20.04
N GLU A 168 5.13 -10.99 -19.40
CA GLU A 168 4.32 -10.51 -18.27
C GLU A 168 3.51 -9.29 -18.70
N THR A 169 2.27 -9.21 -18.25
CA THR A 169 1.44 -8.00 -18.40
C THR A 169 1.02 -7.47 -17.04
N PHE A 170 0.93 -6.16 -16.91
CA PHE A 170 0.35 -5.56 -15.72
C PHE A 170 -1.17 -5.69 -15.72
N THR A 171 -1.71 -6.10 -14.61
CA THR A 171 -3.15 -6.19 -14.38
C THR A 171 -3.50 -5.70 -12.98
N ASN A 172 -4.70 -5.16 -12.84
CA ASN A 172 -5.28 -4.87 -11.54
C ASN A 172 -5.89 -6.17 -11.01
N ALA A 173 -5.16 -6.87 -10.15
CA ALA A 173 -5.61 -8.13 -9.58
C ALA A 173 -5.26 -8.21 -8.11
N GLY A 174 -6.24 -8.62 -7.32
CA GLY A 174 -6.03 -8.90 -5.93
C GLY A 174 -6.34 -7.76 -4.97
N LYS A 175 -6.51 -8.19 -3.72
CA LYS A 175 -6.78 -7.34 -2.57
C LYS A 175 -5.90 -7.76 -1.42
N MET A 176 -5.35 -6.79 -0.72
CA MET A 176 -4.50 -7.03 0.44
C MET A 176 -4.94 -6.17 1.61
N ARG A 177 -4.81 -6.71 2.81
CA ARG A 177 -5.06 -5.99 4.05
C ARG A 177 -3.82 -5.98 4.93
N ASN A 178 -3.48 -4.80 5.42
CA ASN A 178 -2.52 -4.60 6.51
C ASN A 178 -3.28 -4.02 7.70
N LYS A 179 -3.07 -4.57 8.87
CA LYS A 179 -3.59 -4.01 10.12
C LYS A 179 -2.51 -4.08 11.18
N GLY A 180 -2.42 -3.04 11.99
CA GLY A 180 -1.37 -2.98 12.99
C GLY A 180 -1.65 -1.99 14.09
N VAL A 181 -0.75 -2.04 15.06
CA VAL A 181 -0.69 -1.12 16.19
C VAL A 181 0.74 -0.65 16.32
N GLU A 182 0.90 0.65 16.53
CA GLU A 182 2.18 1.31 16.72
C GLU A 182 2.17 2.04 18.06
N MET A 183 3.27 1.97 18.79
CA MET A 183 3.47 2.65 20.07
C MET A 183 4.78 3.41 20.03
N THR A 184 4.74 4.66 20.44
CA THR A 184 5.93 5.47 20.71
C THR A 184 5.85 6.00 22.13
N LEU A 185 6.83 5.61 22.95
CA LEU A 185 7.00 6.06 24.33
C LEU A 185 8.27 6.88 24.42
N ARG A 186 8.18 8.09 24.96
CA ARG A 186 9.34 8.92 25.33
C ARG A 186 9.25 9.26 26.79
N THR A 187 10.38 9.15 27.49
CA THR A 187 10.46 9.44 28.92
C THR A 187 11.66 10.32 29.25
N ILE A 188 11.44 11.33 30.10
CA ILE A 188 12.51 12.13 30.68
C ILE A 188 12.75 11.57 32.09
N ASN A 189 13.76 10.71 32.21
CA ASN A 189 14.04 9.96 33.42
C ASN A 189 14.69 10.86 34.48
N LEU A 190 15.68 11.67 34.06
CA LEU A 190 16.40 12.60 34.94
C LEU A 190 16.48 13.98 34.29
N LYS A 191 16.23 15.01 35.12
CA LYS A 191 16.43 16.43 34.77
C LYS A 191 17.36 17.04 35.82
N GLY A 192 18.52 17.59 35.40
CA GLY A 192 19.47 18.23 36.30
C GLY A 192 20.84 18.42 35.63
N ILE A 193 21.90 18.42 36.41
CA ILE A 193 23.29 18.46 35.92
C ILE A 193 23.55 17.28 34.96
N PHE A 194 22.94 16.13 35.24
CA PHE A 194 22.85 14.99 34.33
C PHE A 194 21.42 14.85 33.84
N SER A 195 21.22 14.85 32.53
CA SER A 195 19.92 14.59 31.90
C SER A 195 19.92 13.23 31.22
N TRP A 196 18.83 12.47 31.44
CA TRP A 196 18.63 11.17 30.78
C TRP A 196 17.23 11.07 30.23
N GLU A 197 17.15 10.83 28.92
CA GLU A 197 15.92 10.58 28.19
C GLU A 197 15.95 9.19 27.57
N SER A 198 14.78 8.56 27.46
CA SER A 198 14.62 7.27 26.80
C SER A 198 13.50 7.35 25.78
N ALA A 199 13.67 6.66 24.65
CA ALA A 199 12.64 6.50 23.64
C ALA A 199 12.51 5.02 23.27
N LEU A 200 11.26 4.52 23.23
CA LEU A 200 10.91 3.18 22.80
C LEU A 200 9.86 3.28 21.70
N THR A 201 10.09 2.60 20.59
CA THR A 201 9.09 2.42 19.53
C THR A 201 8.83 0.94 19.35
N ALA A 202 7.56 0.55 19.33
CA ALA A 202 7.14 -0.82 19.08
C ALA A 202 6.04 -0.82 18.01
N THR A 203 6.14 -1.76 17.05
CA THR A 203 5.18 -1.90 15.97
C THR A 203 4.79 -3.36 15.81
N TYR A 204 3.50 -3.62 15.73
CA TYR A 204 2.95 -4.91 15.34
C TYR A 204 2.12 -4.72 14.07
N ASN A 205 2.47 -5.47 13.01
CA ASN A 205 1.74 -5.45 11.75
C ASN A 205 1.38 -6.87 11.32
N LYS A 206 0.13 -7.06 10.90
CA LYS A 206 -0.34 -8.27 10.24
C LYS A 206 -0.74 -7.96 8.81
N ASN A 207 -0.08 -8.61 7.86
CA ASN A 207 -0.39 -8.56 6.44
C ASN A 207 -1.18 -9.81 6.03
N GLU A 208 -2.14 -9.66 5.12
CA GLU A 208 -2.96 -10.75 4.60
C GLU A 208 -3.43 -10.43 3.18
N ILE A 209 -3.22 -11.35 2.26
CA ILE A 209 -3.81 -11.29 0.92
C ILE A 209 -5.25 -11.78 1.03
N LEU A 210 -6.21 -10.93 0.64
CA LEU A 210 -7.64 -11.27 0.72
C LEU A 210 -8.11 -11.98 -0.55
N ASP A 211 -7.59 -11.58 -1.70
CA ASP A 211 -8.00 -12.07 -3.00
C ASP A 211 -6.88 -11.84 -4.03
N LEU A 212 -6.72 -12.72 -5.00
CA LEU A 212 -5.76 -12.59 -6.11
C LEU A 212 -6.43 -12.67 -7.47
N ASN A 213 -7.76 -12.73 -7.53
CA ASN A 213 -8.52 -13.03 -8.75
C ASN A 213 -8.08 -14.33 -9.44
N SER A 214 -7.45 -15.24 -8.68
CA SER A 214 -6.96 -16.54 -9.12
C SER A 214 -7.14 -17.56 -8.00
N GLU A 215 -7.66 -18.74 -8.34
CA GLU A 215 -7.78 -19.84 -7.40
C GLU A 215 -6.42 -20.52 -7.14
N THR A 216 -5.49 -20.39 -8.09
CA THR A 216 -4.16 -20.98 -7.98
C THR A 216 -3.17 -20.01 -7.36
N PRO A 217 -2.26 -20.48 -6.49
CA PRO A 217 -1.18 -19.65 -5.96
C PRO A 217 -0.29 -19.10 -7.08
N MET A 218 0.13 -17.85 -6.96
CA MET A 218 1.13 -17.25 -7.85
C MET A 218 2.52 -17.46 -7.25
N PHE A 219 3.41 -18.11 -7.98
CA PHE A 219 4.79 -18.32 -7.56
C PHE A 219 5.65 -17.12 -7.97
N ILE A 220 6.42 -16.61 -7.03
CA ILE A 220 7.27 -15.43 -7.21
C ILE A 220 8.64 -15.65 -6.58
N ASN A 221 9.61 -14.77 -6.90
CA ASN A 221 10.98 -14.81 -6.40
C ASN A 221 11.67 -16.16 -6.68
N GLN A 222 12.23 -16.27 -7.88
CA GLN A 222 12.95 -17.44 -8.34
C GLN A 222 14.43 -17.37 -7.92
N ILE A 223 14.96 -18.49 -7.40
CA ILE A 223 16.39 -18.70 -7.16
C ILE A 223 16.83 -19.92 -7.99
N GLY A 224 17.66 -19.70 -9.00
CA GLY A 224 17.97 -20.74 -9.98
C GLY A 224 16.70 -21.15 -10.74
N ASN A 225 16.39 -22.45 -10.74
CA ASN A 225 15.20 -23.01 -11.40
C ASN A 225 14.02 -23.25 -10.43
N SER A 226 14.10 -22.75 -9.18
CA SER A 226 13.10 -23.01 -8.16
C SER A 226 12.48 -21.72 -7.64
N TYR A 227 11.15 -21.69 -7.57
CA TYR A 227 10.44 -20.61 -6.88
C TYR A 227 10.58 -20.79 -5.36
N VAL A 228 10.81 -19.70 -4.64
CA VAL A 228 11.04 -19.71 -3.18
C VAL A 228 9.90 -19.12 -2.39
N THR A 229 9.06 -18.31 -3.03
CA THR A 229 7.90 -17.69 -2.38
C THR A 229 6.66 -17.80 -3.24
N MET A 230 5.49 -17.68 -2.60
CA MET A 230 4.20 -17.65 -3.27
C MET A 230 3.29 -16.55 -2.73
N LEU A 231 2.37 -16.13 -3.58
CA LEU A 231 1.19 -15.34 -3.19
C LEU A 231 -0.02 -16.28 -3.18
N LYS A 232 -0.73 -16.31 -2.05
CA LYS A 232 -1.94 -17.11 -1.89
C LYS A 232 -2.93 -16.35 -1.01
N ALA A 233 -4.21 -16.37 -1.37
CA ALA A 233 -5.26 -15.79 -0.55
C ALA A 233 -5.32 -16.45 0.85
N GLY A 234 -5.56 -15.64 1.88
CA GLY A 234 -5.55 -16.05 3.29
C GLY A 234 -4.15 -16.08 3.94
N TYR A 235 -3.09 -15.83 3.20
CA TYR A 235 -1.71 -15.83 3.69
C TYR A 235 -1.07 -14.43 3.59
N PRO A 236 0.01 -14.17 4.36
CA PRO A 236 0.84 -12.97 4.15
C PRO A 236 1.45 -12.92 2.76
N ILE A 237 1.82 -11.72 2.31
CA ILE A 237 2.59 -11.54 1.08
C ILE A 237 3.97 -12.23 1.22
N ASN A 238 4.46 -12.87 0.15
CA ASN A 238 5.77 -13.53 0.11
C ASN A 238 5.93 -14.68 1.12
N VAL A 239 4.94 -15.54 1.23
CA VAL A 239 5.08 -16.76 2.04
C VAL A 239 6.13 -17.67 1.43
N PHE A 240 7.09 -18.12 2.24
CA PHE A 240 8.09 -19.08 1.80
C PHE A 240 7.46 -20.43 1.45
N LEU A 241 7.90 -20.99 0.33
CA LEU A 241 7.54 -22.35 -0.06
C LEU A 241 8.34 -23.34 0.81
N SER A 242 7.62 -24.16 1.56
CA SER A 242 8.20 -25.32 2.24
C SER A 242 7.95 -26.57 1.37
N LEU A 243 8.87 -27.53 1.42
CA LEU A 243 8.71 -28.84 0.77
C LEU A 243 7.42 -29.55 1.20
N ILE A 244 6.93 -29.28 2.41
CA ILE A 244 5.66 -29.82 2.94
C ILE A 244 4.46 -29.33 2.13
N HIS A 245 4.48 -28.10 1.61
CA HIS A 245 3.39 -27.54 0.81
C HIS A 245 3.36 -28.04 -0.64
N ILE A 246 4.47 -28.65 -1.10
CA ILE A 246 4.56 -29.21 -2.45
C ILE A 246 4.08 -30.68 -2.47
N SER A 247 4.10 -31.36 -1.32
CA SER A 247 3.85 -32.79 -1.21
C SER A 247 2.48 -33.16 -0.62
N GLU A 248 1.64 -32.23 -0.17
CA GLU A 248 0.25 -32.54 0.20
C GLU A 248 -0.60 -32.60 -1.08
N PRO A 249 -1.00 -33.81 -1.54
CA PRO A 249 -2.05 -33.90 -2.53
C PRO A 249 -3.33 -33.33 -1.89
N THR A 250 -3.95 -32.34 -2.55
CA THR A 250 -5.31 -31.91 -2.24
C THR A 250 -6.17 -33.18 -2.14
N ARG A 251 -6.55 -33.58 -0.93
CA ARG A 251 -7.60 -34.59 -0.75
C ARG A 251 -8.86 -34.01 -1.35
N PRO A 252 -9.46 -34.65 -2.34
CA PRO A 252 -10.82 -34.33 -2.72
C PRO A 252 -11.71 -34.74 -1.53
N GLU A 253 -12.45 -33.79 -0.98
CA GLU A 253 -13.62 -34.09 -0.17
C GLU A 253 -14.77 -34.53 -1.05
#